data_4a2b75d40b78f78cb69b58913b5f47c6
#
_entry.id   4a2b75d40b78f78cb69b58913b5f47c6
#
_cell.length_a   1.000
_cell.length_b   1.000
_cell.length_c   1.000
_cell.angle_alpha   90.00
_cell.angle_beta   90.00
_cell.angle_gamma   90.00
#
_symmetry.space_group_name_H-M   'P 1'
#
loop_
_entity.id
_entity.type
_entity.pdbx_description
1 polymer ?
#
loop_
_entity_poly.entity_id
_entity_poly.type
_entity_poly.pdbx_seq_one_letter_code
_entity_poly.pdbx_strand_id
1 'polypeptide(L)'
;MKSIDLRHRLAAVLLAMCLVVCCALPAFATSANIVLGRLGSLHVRLYDTHNDVPLRGGELTLYQVASVKRTNGNLYFDYTGDFTGCGVVLGDLSDSTLADQLVKYLPAVPAIAAQQDVNEEGYANITKLPQGLYLVVQTEASHGYEAIKPFLVSIPMPDGDNWIYDVDATPKVGATIPETPDTPDTPDVPDTPPDTPDTPDLPEQPDNPDTPVSPDSPDSPVSPGNPDNPVSPEKPD
;
A
#
# COMPACT_ATOMS: atom_id res chain seq x y z
N MET A 1 73.30 -17.24 38.26
CA MET A 1 72.35 -16.16 37.80
C MET A 1 71.55 -16.47 36.50
N LYS A 2 71.63 -17.71 35.95
CA LYS A 2 70.82 -18.04 34.69
C LYS A 2 69.46 -18.72 34.89
N SER A 3 69.15 -19.17 36.11
CA SER A 3 67.93 -19.94 36.40
C SER A 3 66.69 -19.05 36.66
N ILE A 4 66.87 -17.76 37.03
CA ILE A 4 65.80 -16.84 37.31
C ILE A 4 65.18 -16.33 36.01
N ASP A 5 65.96 -16.12 34.95
CA ASP A 5 65.53 -15.70 33.66
C ASP A 5 64.60 -16.69 32.94
N LEU A 6 64.91 -18.00 33.09
CA LEU A 6 64.10 -19.03 32.44
C LEU A 6 62.68 -19.15 33.06
N ARG A 7 62.65 -19.05 34.41
CA ARG A 7 61.34 -19.08 35.13
C ARG A 7 60.41 -17.89 34.77
N HIS A 8 60.99 -16.69 34.68
CA HIS A 8 60.28 -15.52 34.29
C HIS A 8 59.78 -15.57 32.82
N ARG A 9 60.61 -16.11 31.93
CA ARG A 9 60.22 -16.33 30.52
C ARG A 9 59.18 -17.42 30.38
N LEU A 10 59.21 -18.49 31.13
CA LEU A 10 58.21 -19.54 31.17
C LEU A 10 56.90 -18.99 31.76
N ALA A 11 56.93 -18.18 32.82
CA ALA A 11 55.80 -17.56 33.42
C ALA A 11 55.14 -16.53 32.45
N ALA A 12 55.96 -15.75 31.73
CA ALA A 12 55.46 -14.79 30.72
C ALA A 12 54.79 -15.49 29.53
N VAL A 13 55.35 -16.62 29.06
CA VAL A 13 54.73 -17.42 27.98
C VAL A 13 53.44 -18.08 28.43
N LEU A 14 53.36 -18.61 29.66
CA LEU A 14 52.13 -19.16 30.23
C LEU A 14 51.06 -18.08 30.43
N LEU A 15 51.46 -16.88 30.87
CA LEU A 15 50.52 -15.76 31.02
C LEU A 15 49.97 -15.27 29.66
N ALA A 16 50.86 -15.19 28.64
CA ALA A 16 50.48 -14.85 27.28
C ALA A 16 49.55 -15.90 26.67
N MET A 17 49.81 -17.18 26.91
CA MET A 17 48.97 -18.28 26.42
C MET A 17 47.63 -18.32 27.12
N CYS A 18 47.51 -18.01 28.43
CA CYS A 18 46.27 -17.83 29.14
C CYS A 18 45.46 -16.63 28.59
N LEU A 19 46.15 -15.52 28.25
CA LEU A 19 45.48 -14.34 27.68
C LEU A 19 44.89 -14.60 26.29
N VAL A 20 45.56 -15.38 25.45
CA VAL A 20 45.10 -15.79 24.12
C VAL A 20 43.91 -16.76 24.22
N VAL A 21 43.91 -17.68 25.20
CA VAL A 21 42.80 -18.61 25.43
C VAL A 21 41.55 -17.89 26.00
N CYS A 22 41.73 -16.85 26.82
CA CYS A 22 40.62 -16.04 27.33
C CYS A 22 39.95 -15.17 26.23
N CYS A 23 40.69 -14.81 25.17
CA CYS A 23 40.09 -14.04 24.05
C CYS A 23 39.37 -14.91 23.02
N ALA A 24 39.44 -16.23 23.13
CA ALA A 24 38.81 -17.20 22.22
C ALA A 24 37.55 -17.85 22.80
N LEU A 25 36.84 -17.18 23.71
CA LEU A 25 35.48 -17.59 24.01
C LEU A 25 34.65 -17.23 22.79
N PRO A 26 34.12 -18.22 22.02
CA PRO A 26 33.10 -17.88 21.04
C PRO A 26 31.96 -17.19 21.80
N ALA A 27 31.69 -15.96 21.47
CA ALA A 27 30.45 -15.36 21.83
C ALA A 27 29.36 -16.25 21.17
N PHE A 28 28.80 -17.17 21.93
CA PHE A 28 27.57 -17.83 21.57
C PHE A 28 26.52 -16.73 21.62
N ALA A 29 26.40 -15.96 20.52
CA ALA A 29 25.21 -15.18 20.27
C ALA A 29 24.07 -16.20 20.25
N THR A 30 23.32 -16.25 21.33
CA THR A 30 22.12 -17.05 21.42
C THR A 30 21.10 -16.30 20.58
N SER A 31 21.19 -16.43 19.26
CA SER A 31 20.15 -15.91 18.37
C SER A 31 18.85 -16.54 18.82
N ALA A 32 17.94 -15.73 19.36
CA ALA A 32 16.63 -16.20 19.73
C ALA A 32 16.01 -16.89 18.50
N ASN A 33 15.65 -18.17 18.67
CA ASN A 33 15.12 -18.93 17.54
C ASN A 33 13.78 -18.35 17.11
N ILE A 34 13.67 -18.03 15.83
CA ILE A 34 12.35 -17.71 15.23
C ILE A 34 11.39 -18.89 15.42
N VAL A 35 10.21 -18.63 15.93
CA VAL A 35 9.13 -19.61 16.07
C VAL A 35 8.32 -19.61 14.79
N LEU A 36 8.61 -20.54 13.88
CA LEU A 36 7.89 -20.66 12.62
C LEU A 36 6.41 -20.94 12.86
N GLY A 37 5.54 -20.28 12.07
CA GLY A 37 4.09 -20.41 12.15
C GLY A 37 3.42 -19.51 13.20
N ARG A 38 4.20 -18.78 14.02
CA ARG A 38 3.63 -17.74 14.88
C ARG A 38 3.13 -16.58 14.01
N LEU A 39 1.89 -16.15 14.24
CA LEU A 39 1.34 -14.95 13.60
C LEU A 39 1.91 -13.70 14.31
N GLY A 40 1.99 -12.61 13.55
CA GLY A 40 2.35 -11.31 14.09
C GLY A 40 1.34 -10.24 13.75
N SER A 41 1.70 -9.00 14.03
CA SER A 41 0.91 -7.81 13.72
C SER A 41 1.79 -6.69 13.17
N LEU A 42 1.17 -5.77 12.45
CA LEU A 42 1.78 -4.54 11.99
C LEU A 42 0.90 -3.37 12.46
N HIS A 43 1.50 -2.45 13.20
CA HIS A 43 0.91 -1.22 13.65
C HIS A 43 1.55 -0.06 12.90
N VAL A 44 0.82 0.58 12.00
CA VAL A 44 1.32 1.72 11.24
C VAL A 44 0.76 2.99 11.83
N ARG A 45 1.63 3.97 12.08
CA ARG A 45 1.24 5.31 12.48
C ARG A 45 1.61 6.30 11.39
N LEU A 46 0.61 6.94 10.80
CA LEU A 46 0.78 8.05 9.88
C LEU A 46 0.68 9.37 10.64
N TYR A 47 1.79 10.11 10.70
CA TYR A 47 1.89 11.30 11.52
C TYR A 47 2.78 12.35 10.86
N ASP A 48 2.26 13.54 10.67
CA ASP A 48 3.04 14.69 10.21
C ASP A 48 3.78 15.32 11.40
N THR A 49 5.05 15.01 11.51
CA THR A 49 5.91 15.52 12.58
C THR A 49 6.23 16.99 12.44
N HIS A 50 6.02 17.59 11.25
CA HIS A 50 6.27 19.02 11.03
C HIS A 50 5.12 19.87 11.55
N ASN A 51 3.88 19.42 11.30
CA ASN A 51 2.68 20.12 11.73
C ASN A 51 2.10 19.57 13.05
N ASP A 52 2.69 18.50 13.60
CA ASP A 52 2.28 17.83 14.84
C ASP A 52 0.84 17.31 14.79
N VAL A 53 0.45 16.68 13.66
CA VAL A 53 -0.91 16.18 13.44
C VAL A 53 -0.92 14.73 12.91
N PRO A 54 -1.92 13.90 13.32
CA PRO A 54 -2.14 12.60 12.71
C PRO A 54 -2.74 12.76 11.31
N LEU A 55 -2.33 11.89 10.38
CA LEU A 55 -2.95 11.79 9.07
C LEU A 55 -4.19 10.89 9.19
N ARG A 56 -5.34 11.43 8.84
CA ARG A 56 -6.65 10.78 9.00
C ARG A 56 -7.15 10.23 7.69
N GLY A 57 -7.85 9.11 7.77
CA GLY A 57 -8.43 8.46 6.60
C GLY A 57 -7.40 7.90 5.64
N GLY A 58 -7.89 7.39 4.52
CA GLY A 58 -7.09 6.63 3.58
C GLY A 58 -6.96 5.17 4.00
N GLU A 59 -6.29 4.39 3.17
CA GLU A 59 -6.22 2.94 3.29
C GLU A 59 -4.81 2.42 3.02
N LEU A 60 -4.38 1.47 3.85
CA LEU A 60 -3.15 0.70 3.64
C LEU A 60 -3.48 -0.71 3.15
N THR A 61 -2.86 -1.11 2.06
CA THR A 61 -2.94 -2.47 1.52
C THR A 61 -1.58 -3.16 1.64
N LEU A 62 -1.60 -4.39 2.14
CA LEU A 62 -0.43 -5.24 2.29
C LEU A 62 -0.44 -6.34 1.22
N TYR A 63 0.69 -6.50 0.55
CA TYR A 63 0.95 -7.59 -0.39
C TYR A 63 2.07 -8.46 0.16
N GLN A 64 1.83 -9.77 0.30
CA GLN A 64 2.87 -10.68 0.76
C GLN A 64 3.85 -10.94 -0.37
N VAL A 65 5.07 -10.40 -0.25
CA VAL A 65 6.15 -10.54 -1.23
C VAL A 65 6.80 -11.91 -1.13
N ALA A 66 7.09 -12.34 0.10
CA ALA A 66 7.76 -13.61 0.34
C ALA A 66 7.36 -14.21 1.69
N SER A 67 7.41 -15.53 1.80
CA SER A 67 7.25 -16.25 3.05
C SER A 67 8.62 -16.56 3.69
N VAL A 68 8.66 -16.67 5.02
CA VAL A 68 9.86 -17.12 5.73
C VAL A 68 9.96 -18.63 5.63
N LYS A 69 11.09 -19.11 5.18
CA LYS A 69 11.44 -20.55 5.10
C LYS A 69 12.70 -20.84 5.91
N ARG A 70 12.85 -22.09 6.31
CA ARG A 70 14.08 -22.58 6.97
C ARG A 70 14.62 -23.80 6.22
N THR A 71 15.88 -23.75 5.84
CA THR A 71 16.60 -24.87 5.23
C THR A 71 17.97 -25.00 5.89
N ASN A 72 18.31 -26.18 6.37
CA ASN A 72 19.58 -26.46 7.05
C ASN A 72 19.88 -25.49 8.21
N GLY A 73 18.85 -25.08 8.95
CA GLY A 73 18.98 -24.13 10.06
C GLY A 73 18.99 -22.64 9.66
N ASN A 74 19.20 -22.33 8.40
CA ASN A 74 19.19 -20.95 7.90
C ASN A 74 17.79 -20.49 7.50
N LEU A 75 17.47 -19.23 7.82
CA LEU A 75 16.25 -18.57 7.39
C LEU A 75 16.49 -17.84 6.06
N TYR A 76 15.49 -17.86 5.21
CA TYR A 76 15.47 -17.11 3.96
C TYR A 76 14.05 -16.73 3.57
N PHE A 77 13.94 -15.74 2.71
CA PHE A 77 12.68 -15.35 2.08
C PHE A 77 12.50 -16.13 0.78
N ASP A 78 11.33 -16.74 0.63
CA ASP A 78 10.91 -17.44 -0.58
C ASP A 78 9.73 -16.68 -1.20
N TYR A 79 9.93 -16.15 -2.41
CA TYR A 79 8.90 -15.36 -3.09
C TYR A 79 7.60 -16.12 -3.23
N THR A 80 6.48 -15.43 -3.05
CA THR A 80 5.16 -16.04 -3.09
C THR A 80 4.17 -15.21 -3.91
N GLY A 81 3.07 -15.84 -4.33
CA GLY A 81 1.99 -15.17 -5.05
C GLY A 81 2.48 -14.45 -6.31
N ASP A 82 2.08 -13.21 -6.45
CA ASP A 82 2.34 -12.35 -7.61
C ASP A 82 3.84 -12.03 -7.80
N PHE A 83 4.64 -12.22 -6.76
CA PHE A 83 6.08 -11.94 -6.80
C PHE A 83 6.93 -13.16 -7.18
N THR A 84 6.32 -14.33 -7.38
CA THR A 84 7.04 -15.53 -7.79
C THR A 84 7.73 -15.31 -9.13
N GLY A 85 9.06 -15.43 -9.14
CA GLY A 85 9.86 -15.24 -10.35
C GLY A 85 10.09 -13.78 -10.76
N CYS A 86 9.80 -12.78 -9.92
CA CYS A 86 10.02 -11.36 -10.24
C CYS A 86 11.50 -11.01 -10.48
N GLY A 87 12.45 -11.83 -9.99
CA GLY A 87 13.89 -11.62 -10.21
C GLY A 87 14.50 -10.46 -9.42
N VAL A 88 13.74 -9.76 -8.58
CA VAL A 88 14.26 -8.71 -7.71
C VAL A 88 15.12 -9.37 -6.61
N VAL A 89 16.29 -8.84 -6.34
CA VAL A 89 17.16 -9.36 -5.27
C VAL A 89 16.79 -8.70 -3.96
N LEU A 90 16.32 -9.49 -2.98
CA LEU A 90 16.06 -9.03 -1.62
C LEU A 90 17.41 -8.90 -0.87
N GLY A 91 18.06 -7.76 -1.06
CA GLY A 91 19.31 -7.42 -0.37
C GLY A 91 19.04 -6.70 0.96
N ASP A 92 19.43 -5.45 1.06
CA ASP A 92 19.14 -4.60 2.21
C ASP A 92 17.70 -4.14 2.18
N LEU A 93 16.84 -4.65 3.07
CA LEU A 93 15.43 -4.31 3.16
C LEU A 93 15.18 -2.86 3.59
N SER A 94 16.21 -2.15 4.08
CA SER A 94 16.12 -0.72 4.39
C SER A 94 16.24 0.18 3.15
N ASP A 95 16.62 -0.38 2.00
CA ASP A 95 16.66 0.35 0.73
C ASP A 95 15.24 0.65 0.24
N SER A 96 14.85 1.92 0.32
CA SER A 96 13.52 2.38 -0.10
C SER A 96 13.22 2.13 -1.58
N THR A 97 14.25 2.01 -2.43
CA THR A 97 14.06 1.75 -3.86
C THR A 97 13.58 0.33 -4.14
N LEU A 98 13.81 -0.60 -3.21
CA LEU A 98 13.37 -1.98 -3.31
C LEU A 98 11.84 -2.09 -3.31
N ALA A 99 11.17 -1.33 -2.46
CA ALA A 99 9.70 -1.25 -2.45
C ALA A 99 9.16 -0.72 -3.79
N ASP A 100 9.76 0.36 -4.31
CA ASP A 100 9.39 0.93 -5.62
C ASP A 100 9.59 -0.04 -6.78
N GLN A 101 10.62 -0.91 -6.71
CA GLN A 101 10.82 -1.97 -7.69
C GLN A 101 9.72 -3.02 -7.61
N LEU A 102 9.38 -3.47 -6.41
CA LEU A 102 8.38 -4.51 -6.18
C LEU A 102 6.97 -4.07 -6.58
N VAL A 103 6.60 -2.80 -6.35
CA VAL A 103 5.30 -2.25 -6.82
C VAL A 103 5.08 -2.48 -8.31
N LYS A 104 6.14 -2.44 -9.15
CA LYS A 104 6.04 -2.62 -10.61
C LYS A 104 5.64 -4.04 -11.02
N TYR A 105 5.74 -4.99 -10.11
CA TYR A 105 5.34 -6.39 -10.36
C TYR A 105 3.92 -6.71 -9.91
N LEU A 106 3.23 -5.76 -9.27
CA LEU A 106 1.82 -5.93 -8.93
C LEU A 106 0.99 -6.01 -10.23
N PRO A 107 0.18 -7.06 -10.42
CA PRO A 107 -0.73 -7.17 -11.56
C PRO A 107 -1.89 -6.17 -11.40
N ALA A 108 -2.74 -6.06 -12.43
CA ALA A 108 -3.93 -5.20 -12.39
C ALA A 108 -4.92 -5.57 -11.26
N VAL A 109 -4.94 -6.84 -10.87
CA VAL A 109 -5.73 -7.36 -9.73
C VAL A 109 -4.78 -8.18 -8.85
N PRO A 110 -4.09 -7.54 -7.90
CA PRO A 110 -3.11 -8.23 -7.05
C PRO A 110 -3.78 -9.04 -5.94
N ALA A 111 -3.07 -10.08 -5.48
CA ALA A 111 -3.47 -10.84 -4.31
C ALA A 111 -3.19 -10.05 -3.03
N ILE A 112 -4.25 -9.51 -2.42
CA ILE A 112 -4.16 -8.72 -1.18
C ILE A 112 -3.99 -9.67 0.00
N ALA A 113 -2.97 -9.45 0.82
CA ALA A 113 -2.74 -10.18 2.06
C ALA A 113 -3.58 -9.62 3.22
N ALA A 114 -3.66 -8.29 3.31
CA ALA A 114 -4.49 -7.56 4.28
C ALA A 114 -4.75 -6.13 3.78
N GLN A 115 -5.81 -5.52 4.29
CA GLN A 115 -6.22 -4.16 3.98
C GLN A 115 -6.79 -3.53 5.24
N GLN A 116 -6.46 -2.27 5.51
CA GLN A 116 -6.86 -1.60 6.74
C GLN A 116 -6.97 -0.09 6.52
N ASP A 117 -8.11 0.47 6.91
CA ASP A 117 -8.33 1.91 6.97
C ASP A 117 -7.47 2.56 8.06
N VAL A 118 -7.03 3.77 7.80
CA VAL A 118 -6.35 4.63 8.77
C VAL A 118 -7.41 5.39 9.57
N ASN A 119 -7.38 5.23 10.89
CA ASN A 119 -8.36 5.85 11.78
C ASN A 119 -8.10 7.36 12.01
N GLU A 120 -8.97 8.00 12.78
CA GLU A 120 -8.90 9.44 13.10
C GLU A 120 -7.63 9.83 13.87
N GLU A 121 -6.99 8.90 14.57
CA GLU A 121 -5.73 9.09 15.30
C GLU A 121 -4.50 8.77 14.45
N GLY A 122 -4.68 8.44 13.16
CA GLY A 122 -3.61 8.13 12.22
C GLY A 122 -3.07 6.70 12.33
N TYR A 123 -3.80 5.77 12.92
CA TYR A 123 -3.35 4.39 13.08
C TYR A 123 -4.07 3.43 12.14
N ALA A 124 -3.30 2.50 11.60
CA ALA A 124 -3.79 1.29 10.94
C ALA A 124 -3.18 0.07 11.66
N ASN A 125 -4.04 -0.80 12.21
CA ASN A 125 -3.63 -1.95 13.00
C ASN A 125 -4.01 -3.24 12.27
N ILE A 126 -3.03 -3.93 11.71
CA ILE A 126 -3.20 -5.18 10.96
C ILE A 126 -2.70 -6.34 11.82
N THR A 127 -3.57 -7.30 12.10
CA THR A 127 -3.26 -8.44 12.99
C THR A 127 -3.33 -9.77 12.26
N LYS A 128 -2.82 -10.83 12.91
CA LYS A 128 -2.85 -12.21 12.40
C LYS A 128 -2.10 -12.39 11.08
N LEU A 129 -1.04 -11.62 10.86
CA LEU A 129 -0.20 -11.73 9.69
C LEU A 129 0.69 -12.98 9.77
N PRO A 130 0.71 -13.84 8.76
CA PRO A 130 1.72 -14.89 8.62
C PRO A 130 3.14 -14.31 8.59
N GLN A 131 4.13 -15.14 8.90
CA GLN A 131 5.53 -14.73 8.78
C GLN A 131 5.90 -14.54 7.31
N GLY A 132 6.54 -13.41 7.01
CA GLY A 132 6.90 -13.07 5.64
C GLY A 132 7.46 -11.67 5.50
N LEU A 133 7.74 -11.32 4.27
CA LEU A 133 8.04 -9.97 3.83
C LEU A 133 6.79 -9.39 3.17
N TYR A 134 6.42 -8.20 3.58
CA TYR A 134 5.23 -7.49 3.10
C TYR A 134 5.63 -6.18 2.44
N LEU A 135 5.04 -5.92 1.28
CA LEU A 135 5.01 -4.61 0.64
C LEU A 135 3.75 -3.89 1.12
N VAL A 136 3.95 -2.75 1.77
CA VAL A 136 2.88 -1.88 2.26
C VAL A 136 2.72 -0.72 1.31
N VAL A 137 1.51 -0.55 0.80
CA VAL A 137 1.14 0.53 -0.14
C VAL A 137 -0.05 1.27 0.42
N GLN A 138 0.00 2.58 0.43
CA GLN A 138 -1.18 3.38 0.71
C GLN A 138 -2.00 3.48 -0.58
N THR A 139 -3.09 2.71 -0.64
CA THR A 139 -3.97 2.61 -1.82
C THR A 139 -4.97 3.75 -1.90
N GLU A 140 -5.29 4.34 -0.75
CA GLU A 140 -6.05 5.58 -0.64
C GLU A 140 -5.27 6.56 0.25
N ALA A 141 -5.03 7.77 -0.25
CA ALA A 141 -4.28 8.79 0.46
C ALA A 141 -5.08 9.34 1.65
N SER A 142 -4.38 9.74 2.72
CA SER A 142 -5.00 10.45 3.84
C SER A 142 -5.45 11.85 3.41
N HIS A 143 -6.50 12.37 4.05
CA HIS A 143 -7.09 13.66 3.71
C HIS A 143 -6.07 14.80 3.78
N GLY A 144 -5.92 15.54 2.68
CA GLY A 144 -5.01 16.69 2.59
C GLY A 144 -3.52 16.33 2.40
N TYR A 145 -3.21 15.06 2.13
CA TYR A 145 -1.84 14.58 1.92
C TYR A 145 -1.72 13.74 0.66
N GLU A 146 -0.53 13.74 0.08
CA GLU A 146 -0.18 12.73 -0.93
C GLU A 146 0.00 11.38 -0.26
N ALA A 147 -0.20 10.30 -1.01
CA ALA A 147 0.05 8.96 -0.51
C ALA A 147 1.53 8.82 -0.08
N ILE A 148 1.75 8.10 1.03
CA ILE A 148 3.11 7.77 1.47
C ILE A 148 3.80 6.88 0.42
N LYS A 149 5.13 6.92 0.40
CA LYS A 149 5.90 6.00 -0.43
C LYS A 149 5.71 4.58 0.06
N PRO A 150 5.63 3.60 -0.85
CA PRO A 150 5.62 2.19 -0.48
C PRO A 150 6.84 1.82 0.35
N PHE A 151 6.67 0.89 1.29
CA PHE A 151 7.76 0.40 2.11
C PHE A 151 7.65 -1.09 2.37
N LEU A 152 8.75 -1.69 2.80
CA LEU A 152 8.82 -3.10 3.14
C LEU A 152 8.86 -3.29 4.66
N VAL A 153 8.20 -4.34 5.11
CA VAL A 153 8.26 -4.77 6.51
C VAL A 153 8.33 -6.29 6.57
N SER A 154 9.21 -6.82 7.42
CA SER A 154 9.26 -8.26 7.70
C SER A 154 8.53 -8.59 8.99
N ILE A 155 7.82 -9.70 9.00
CA ILE A 155 7.21 -10.28 10.20
C ILE A 155 7.73 -11.72 10.35
N PRO A 156 8.48 -12.00 11.43
CA PRO A 156 8.96 -11.06 12.43
C PRO A 156 10.08 -10.17 11.90
N MET A 157 10.30 -9.05 12.60
CA MET A 157 11.43 -8.15 12.35
C MET A 157 12.58 -8.50 13.31
N PRO A 158 13.86 -8.51 12.85
CA PRO A 158 14.99 -8.69 13.75
C PRO A 158 15.19 -7.44 14.62
N ASP A 159 15.47 -7.65 15.91
CA ASP A 159 15.85 -6.62 16.87
C ASP A 159 17.02 -7.15 17.73
N GLY A 160 18.24 -6.85 17.31
CA GLY A 160 19.43 -7.44 17.89
C GLY A 160 19.40 -8.96 17.83
N ASP A 161 19.40 -9.60 18.99
CA ASP A 161 19.33 -11.06 19.12
C ASP A 161 17.89 -11.61 19.20
N ASN A 162 16.87 -10.74 19.13
CA ASN A 162 15.47 -11.10 19.29
C ASN A 162 14.66 -10.95 17.99
N TRP A 163 13.45 -11.48 18.01
CA TRP A 163 12.47 -11.36 16.93
C TRP A 163 11.20 -10.69 17.43
N ILE A 164 10.86 -9.55 16.82
CA ILE A 164 9.62 -8.80 17.10
C ILE A 164 8.55 -9.27 16.14
N TYR A 165 7.43 -9.78 16.68
CA TYR A 165 6.29 -10.22 15.89
C TYR A 165 5.20 -9.15 15.79
N ASP A 166 5.16 -8.24 16.77
CA ASP A 166 4.25 -7.10 16.79
C ASP A 166 5.07 -5.87 16.40
N VAL A 167 5.06 -5.54 15.10
CA VAL A 167 5.94 -4.55 14.49
C VAL A 167 5.26 -3.21 14.45
N ASP A 168 5.94 -2.17 14.95
CA ASP A 168 5.52 -0.78 14.82
C ASP A 168 6.25 -0.11 13.67
N ALA A 169 5.53 0.61 12.80
CA ALA A 169 6.07 1.36 11.68
C ALA A 169 5.53 2.79 11.67
N THR A 170 6.45 3.74 11.50
CA THR A 170 6.10 5.17 11.32
C THR A 170 6.79 5.65 10.04
N PRO A 171 6.17 5.43 8.86
CA PRO A 171 6.73 5.84 7.60
C PRO A 171 6.73 7.38 7.48
N LYS A 172 7.63 7.90 6.62
CA LYS A 172 7.61 9.32 6.27
C LYS A 172 6.32 9.62 5.50
N VAL A 173 5.61 10.64 5.95
CA VAL A 173 4.38 11.08 5.28
C VAL A 173 4.67 11.79 3.97
N GLY A 174 3.67 11.79 3.07
CA GLY A 174 3.70 12.53 1.82
C GLY A 174 3.64 14.05 2.02
N ALA A 175 3.75 14.79 0.93
CA ALA A 175 3.56 16.23 0.95
C ALA A 175 2.10 16.59 1.26
N THR A 176 1.88 17.73 1.90
CA THR A 176 0.54 18.30 2.03
C THR A 176 0.02 18.75 0.67
N ILE A 177 -1.21 18.41 0.36
CA ILE A 177 -1.90 18.93 -0.82
C ILE A 177 -2.56 20.25 -0.37
N PRO A 178 -2.22 21.42 -0.98
CA PRO A 178 -2.91 22.65 -0.68
C PRO A 178 -4.41 22.49 -0.99
N GLU A 179 -5.26 22.86 -0.04
CA GLU A 179 -6.70 22.94 -0.32
C GLU A 179 -6.88 23.89 -1.51
N THR A 180 -7.56 23.42 -2.56
CA THR A 180 -7.97 24.32 -3.63
C THR A 180 -8.90 25.35 -2.99
N PRO A 181 -8.62 26.65 -3.08
CA PRO A 181 -9.53 27.65 -2.54
C PRO A 181 -10.94 27.36 -3.06
N ASP A 182 -11.91 27.28 -2.13
CA ASP A 182 -13.31 27.15 -2.51
C ASP A 182 -13.59 28.16 -3.62
N THR A 183 -14.09 27.66 -4.75
CA THR A 183 -14.54 28.56 -5.83
C THR A 183 -15.50 29.53 -5.17
N PRO A 184 -15.27 30.86 -5.21
CA PRO A 184 -16.18 31.82 -4.60
C PRO A 184 -17.59 31.49 -5.08
N ASP A 185 -18.53 31.34 -4.15
CA ASP A 185 -19.93 31.15 -4.47
C ASP A 185 -20.26 32.14 -5.57
N THR A 186 -20.77 31.63 -6.68
CA THR A 186 -21.23 32.46 -7.78
C THR A 186 -22.23 33.46 -7.15
N PRO A 187 -21.98 34.79 -7.25
CA PRO A 187 -22.89 35.74 -6.64
C PRO A 187 -24.31 35.40 -7.11
N ASP A 188 -25.24 35.29 -6.16
CA ASP A 188 -26.66 35.11 -6.47
C ASP A 188 -27.03 36.10 -7.57
N VAL A 189 -27.35 35.58 -8.73
CA VAL A 189 -27.94 36.39 -9.81
C VAL A 189 -29.23 36.93 -9.22
N PRO A 190 -29.41 38.23 -9.12
CA PRO A 190 -30.66 38.78 -8.61
C PRO A 190 -31.83 38.22 -9.41
N ASP A 191 -32.68 37.42 -8.77
CA ASP A 191 -33.97 37.01 -9.30
C ASP A 191 -34.82 38.26 -9.42
N THR A 192 -34.83 38.83 -10.55
CA THR A 192 -35.90 39.59 -11.18
C THR A 192 -35.28 40.63 -12.11
N PRO A 193 -35.47 40.56 -13.43
CA PRO A 193 -35.37 41.72 -14.28
C PRO A 193 -36.44 42.72 -13.88
N PRO A 194 -36.16 44.02 -13.83
CA PRO A 194 -37.18 45.01 -13.59
C PRO A 194 -38.27 44.89 -14.63
N ASP A 195 -39.53 45.01 -14.17
CA ASP A 195 -40.74 44.97 -15.00
C ASP A 195 -40.52 45.74 -16.30
N THR A 196 -40.64 45.03 -17.40
CA THR A 196 -40.64 45.65 -18.73
C THR A 196 -41.88 46.53 -18.82
N PRO A 197 -41.77 47.82 -19.19
CA PRO A 197 -42.93 48.67 -19.38
C PRO A 197 -43.90 48.07 -20.44
N ASP A 198 -45.20 48.10 -20.14
CA ASP A 198 -46.23 47.61 -21.01
C ASP A 198 -46.09 48.18 -22.44
N THR A 199 -45.92 47.26 -23.37
CA THR A 199 -45.90 47.60 -24.81
C THR A 199 -47.30 48.06 -25.22
N PRO A 200 -47.47 49.23 -25.84
CA PRO A 200 -48.79 49.67 -26.33
C PRO A 200 -49.34 48.65 -27.31
N ASP A 201 -50.65 48.39 -27.20
CA ASP A 201 -51.44 47.54 -28.09
C ASP A 201 -51.24 47.92 -29.56
N LEU A 202 -50.70 46.96 -30.35
CA LEU A 202 -50.74 47.08 -31.81
C LEU A 202 -52.15 46.80 -32.31
N PRO A 203 -52.64 47.56 -33.31
CA PRO A 203 -53.94 47.32 -33.91
C PRO A 203 -54.04 45.97 -34.60
N GLU A 204 -55.20 45.33 -34.46
CA GLU A 204 -55.53 44.02 -35.02
C GLU A 204 -55.23 43.93 -36.52
N GLN A 205 -54.46 42.93 -36.93
CA GLN A 205 -54.18 42.59 -38.32
C GLN A 205 -55.37 41.76 -38.86
N PRO A 206 -55.91 42.06 -40.05
CA PRO A 206 -57.05 41.33 -40.63
C PRO A 206 -56.65 39.87 -40.95
N ASP A 207 -57.66 38.98 -40.80
CA ASP A 207 -57.66 37.56 -41.01
C ASP A 207 -57.06 37.15 -42.35
N ASN A 208 -56.04 36.21 -42.27
CA ASN A 208 -55.45 35.62 -43.45
C ASN A 208 -56.22 34.34 -43.83
N PRO A 209 -56.55 34.17 -45.11
CA PRO A 209 -57.35 33.03 -45.56
C PRO A 209 -56.61 31.73 -45.53
N ASP A 210 -57.32 30.64 -45.28
CA ASP A 210 -57.00 29.24 -45.09
C ASP A 210 -55.77 28.68 -45.85
N THR A 211 -54.85 28.11 -45.13
CA THR A 211 -53.77 27.31 -45.68
C THR A 211 -54.23 25.85 -45.88
N PRO A 212 -53.96 25.24 -47.05
CA PRO A 212 -54.38 23.85 -47.30
C PRO A 212 -53.60 22.82 -46.46
N VAL A 213 -54.35 21.80 -46.00
CA VAL A 213 -53.92 20.68 -45.21
C VAL A 213 -52.84 19.86 -45.96
N SER A 214 -51.72 19.60 -45.30
CA SER A 214 -50.63 18.72 -45.80
C SER A 214 -51.02 17.24 -45.70
N PRO A 215 -50.75 16.41 -46.69
CA PRO A 215 -51.11 14.98 -46.64
C PRO A 215 -50.23 14.21 -45.68
N ASP A 216 -50.79 13.15 -45.05
CA ASP A 216 -50.22 12.23 -44.09
C ASP A 216 -48.93 11.54 -44.61
N SER A 217 -47.92 11.45 -43.76
CA SER A 217 -46.71 10.66 -44.01
C SER A 217 -46.99 9.16 -43.84
N PRO A 218 -46.47 8.31 -44.73
CA PRO A 218 -46.68 6.89 -44.64
C PRO A 218 -45.86 6.23 -43.48
N ASP A 219 -46.46 5.18 -42.88
CA ASP A 219 -45.97 4.38 -41.79
C ASP A 219 -44.58 3.78 -42.05
N SER A 220 -43.72 3.85 -41.02
CA SER A 220 -42.40 3.20 -41.00
C SER A 220 -42.53 1.67 -40.94
N PRO A 221 -41.68 0.91 -41.69
CA PRO A 221 -41.74 -0.54 -41.69
C PRO A 221 -41.21 -1.15 -40.38
N VAL A 222 -41.91 -2.21 -39.92
CA VAL A 222 -41.61 -3.01 -38.75
C VAL A 222 -40.29 -3.77 -38.95
N SER A 223 -39.38 -3.68 -37.94
CA SER A 223 -38.11 -4.39 -37.89
C SER A 223 -38.31 -5.89 -37.75
N PRO A 224 -37.63 -6.76 -38.53
CA PRO A 224 -37.74 -8.21 -38.36
C PRO A 224 -37.03 -8.72 -37.12
N GLY A 225 -37.69 -9.71 -36.45
CA GLY A 225 -37.23 -10.35 -35.22
C GLY A 225 -35.92 -11.10 -35.39
N ASN A 226 -35.15 -11.09 -34.28
CA ASN A 226 -33.88 -11.79 -34.12
C ASN A 226 -34.08 -13.32 -34.15
N PRO A 227 -33.34 -14.08 -34.97
CA PRO A 227 -33.44 -15.55 -34.96
C PRO A 227 -32.72 -16.17 -33.76
N ASP A 228 -33.32 -17.25 -33.28
CA ASP A 228 -32.96 -18.07 -32.13
C ASP A 228 -31.51 -18.53 -32.07
N ASN A 229 -30.98 -18.50 -30.83
CA ASN A 229 -29.68 -18.99 -30.40
C ASN A 229 -29.65 -20.54 -30.53
N PRO A 230 -28.63 -21.13 -31.19
CA PRO A 230 -28.58 -22.61 -31.30
C PRO A 230 -28.12 -23.24 -29.98
N VAL A 231 -28.87 -24.29 -29.63
CA VAL A 231 -28.63 -25.19 -28.49
C VAL A 231 -27.31 -25.95 -28.67
N SER A 232 -26.49 -25.94 -27.57
CA SER A 232 -25.24 -26.71 -27.47
C SER A 232 -25.49 -28.19 -27.42
N PRO A 233 -24.74 -29.07 -28.14
CA PRO A 233 -24.95 -30.51 -28.08
C PRO A 233 -24.36 -31.12 -26.81
N GLU A 234 -25.11 -32.07 -26.23
CA GLU A 234 -24.72 -32.96 -25.13
C GLU A 234 -23.51 -33.81 -25.49
N LYS A 235 -22.65 -34.06 -24.49
CA LYS A 235 -21.49 -34.96 -24.56
C LYS A 235 -21.96 -36.39 -24.26
N PRO A 236 -21.66 -37.39 -25.09
CA PRO A 236 -21.93 -38.79 -24.77
C PRO A 236 -20.93 -39.38 -23.77
N ASP A 237 -21.39 -40.41 -23.04
CA ASP A 237 -20.77 -41.24 -22.00
C ASP A 237 -19.35 -41.75 -22.27
#